data_b28e6593963a6668b24e2ee590f41485
#
_entry.id   b28e6593963a6668b24e2ee590f41485
#
_cell.length_a   1.000
_cell.length_b   1.000
_cell.length_c   1.000
_cell.angle_alpha   90.00
_cell.angle_beta   90.00
_cell.angle_gamma   90.00
#
_symmetry.space_group_name_H-M   'P 1'
#
loop_
_entity.id
_entity.type
_entity.pdbx_description
1 polymer ?
#
loop_
_entity_poly.entity_id
_entity_poly.type
_entity_poly.pdbx_seq_one_letter_code
_entity_poly.pdbx_strand_id
1 'polypeptide(L)'
;ALMYAQKMQKRAARKGAFAQTAEDAAAALKAAERGWEEAVPENAAERAGALLFAAANAMRLAGVDAEEALTFASGRFRQELLQKTEDSDGQERPATV
;
A
#
# COMPACT_ATOMS: atom_id res chain seq x y z
N ALA A 1 8.38 6.48 1.45
CA ALA A 1 7.13 7.04 0.94
C ALA A 1 5.96 6.76 1.86
N LEU A 2 5.74 5.50 2.20
CA LEU A 2 4.62 5.17 3.09
C LEU A 2 4.85 5.67 4.49
N MET A 3 6.08 5.61 4.96
CA MET A 3 6.40 6.12 6.28
C MET A 3 6.17 7.64 6.33
N TYR A 4 6.56 8.33 5.28
CA TYR A 4 6.37 9.76 5.21
C TYR A 4 4.89 10.11 5.20
N ALA A 5 4.10 9.36 4.45
CA ALA A 5 2.67 9.60 4.39
C ALA A 5 2.05 9.45 5.78
N GLN A 6 2.41 8.40 6.49
CA GLN A 6 1.85 8.18 7.82
C GLN A 6 2.30 9.24 8.82
N LYS A 7 3.52 9.72 8.68
CA LYS A 7 3.99 10.80 9.53
C LYS A 7 3.21 12.07 9.31
N MET A 8 2.93 12.39 8.06
CA MET A 8 2.14 13.57 7.74
C MET A 8 0.73 13.46 8.26
N GLN A 9 0.15 12.27 8.09
CA GLN A 9 -1.21 12.02 8.58
C GLN A 9 -1.28 12.19 10.08
N LYS A 10 -0.29 11.65 10.79
CA LYS A 10 -0.25 11.72 12.23
C LYS A 10 -0.11 13.18 12.68
N ARG A 11 0.74 13.93 12.00
CA ARG A 11 0.93 15.33 12.35
C ARG A 11 -0.34 16.15 12.11
N ALA A 12 -0.99 15.90 10.99
CA ALA A 12 -2.22 16.60 10.67
C ALA A 12 -3.32 16.27 11.68
N ALA A 13 -3.39 15.01 12.10
CA ALA A 13 -4.37 14.59 13.07
C ALA A 13 -4.15 15.29 14.40
N ARG A 14 -2.88 15.44 14.82
CA ARG A 14 -2.58 16.11 16.07
C ARG A 14 -3.01 17.57 16.05
N LYS A 15 -2.99 18.19 14.91
CA LYS A 15 -3.38 19.59 14.79
C LYS A 15 -4.86 19.75 14.53
N GLY A 16 -5.59 18.65 14.52
CA GLY A 16 -7.03 18.71 14.29
C GLY A 16 -7.43 18.90 12.85
N ALA A 17 -6.44 18.87 11.95
CA ALA A 17 -6.74 19.10 10.53
C ALA A 17 -7.10 17.81 9.79
N PHE A 18 -6.96 16.67 10.44
CA PHE A 18 -7.20 15.40 9.77
C PHE A 18 -7.68 14.41 10.83
N ALA A 19 -8.82 14.71 11.39
CA ALA A 19 -9.35 13.88 12.46
C ALA A 19 -10.28 12.84 11.84
N GLN A 20 -9.83 11.60 11.79
CA GLN A 20 -10.62 10.54 11.21
C GLN A 20 -10.72 9.38 12.18
N THR A 21 -11.89 8.76 12.22
CA THR A 21 -12.06 7.53 12.97
C THR A 21 -11.67 6.37 12.06
N ALA A 22 -11.56 5.18 12.65
CA ALA A 22 -11.27 3.99 11.86
C ALA A 22 -12.36 3.76 10.81
N GLU A 23 -13.60 4.10 11.14
CA GLU A 23 -14.68 3.95 10.19
C GLU A 23 -14.55 4.91 9.03
N ASP A 24 -14.19 6.15 9.31
CA ASP A 24 -13.99 7.13 8.26
C ASP A 24 -12.84 6.70 7.34
N ALA A 25 -11.79 6.18 7.93
CA ALA A 25 -10.64 5.75 7.15
C ALA A 25 -10.99 4.56 6.26
N ALA A 26 -11.80 3.64 6.78
CA ALA A 26 -12.23 2.49 5.99
C ALA A 26 -13.11 2.93 4.82
N ALA A 27 -13.99 3.89 5.06
CA ALA A 27 -14.84 4.40 3.99
C ALA A 27 -14.01 5.11 2.93
N ALA A 28 -13.02 5.88 3.36
CA ALA A 28 -12.14 6.58 2.43
C ALA A 28 -11.35 5.58 1.58
N LEU A 29 -10.91 4.48 2.21
CA LEU A 29 -10.17 3.46 1.48
C LEU A 29 -11.06 2.82 0.42
N LYS A 30 -12.30 2.50 0.77
CA LYS A 30 -13.21 1.91 -0.20
C LYS A 30 -13.48 2.84 -1.37
N ALA A 31 -13.62 4.13 -1.08
CA ALA A 31 -13.84 5.09 -2.14
C ALA A 31 -12.62 5.18 -3.05
N ALA A 32 -11.42 5.13 -2.46
CA ALA A 32 -10.20 5.17 -3.25
C ALA A 32 -10.02 3.92 -4.08
N GLU A 33 -10.43 2.77 -3.55
CA GLU A 33 -10.40 1.52 -4.32
C GLU A 33 -11.29 1.61 -5.54
N ARG A 34 -12.47 2.17 -5.35
CA ARG A 34 -13.40 2.35 -6.46
C ARG A 34 -12.82 3.30 -7.49
N GLY A 35 -12.20 4.37 -7.01
CA GLY A 35 -11.57 5.32 -7.92
C GLY A 35 -10.49 4.67 -8.76
N TRP A 36 -9.71 3.77 -8.14
CA TRP A 36 -8.67 3.06 -8.85
C TRP A 36 -9.27 2.11 -9.89
N GLU A 37 -10.35 1.41 -9.54
CA GLU A 37 -10.99 0.49 -10.46
C GLU A 37 -11.52 1.20 -11.69
N GLU A 38 -11.91 2.45 -11.55
CA GLU A 38 -12.44 3.22 -12.67
C GLU A 38 -11.39 4.08 -13.33
N ALA A 39 -10.13 3.90 -12.98
CA ALA A 39 -9.08 4.77 -13.49
C ALA A 39 -8.86 4.53 -14.98
N VAL A 40 -8.49 5.61 -15.65
CA VAL A 40 -8.06 5.57 -17.03
C VAL A 40 -6.62 6.04 -17.07
N PRO A 41 -5.89 5.82 -18.16
CA PRO A 41 -4.48 6.19 -18.16
C PRO A 41 -4.20 7.61 -17.75
N GLU A 42 -5.09 8.52 -18.07
CA GLU A 42 -4.88 9.94 -17.78
C GLU A 42 -4.87 10.26 -16.30
N ASN A 43 -5.58 9.49 -15.49
CA ASN A 43 -5.64 9.77 -14.06
C ASN A 43 -5.17 8.60 -13.20
N ALA A 44 -4.56 7.59 -13.82
CA ALA A 44 -4.17 6.38 -13.08
C ALA A 44 -3.19 6.67 -11.97
N ALA A 45 -2.20 7.52 -12.21
CA ALA A 45 -1.20 7.81 -11.20
C ALA A 45 -1.81 8.51 -10.00
N GLU A 46 -2.69 9.44 -10.26
CA GLU A 46 -3.36 10.18 -9.21
C GLU A 46 -4.22 9.25 -8.37
N ARG A 47 -4.95 8.37 -9.03
CA ARG A 47 -5.83 7.45 -8.32
C ARG A 47 -5.06 6.38 -7.56
N ALA A 48 -3.94 5.94 -8.12
CA ALA A 48 -3.06 5.02 -7.41
C ALA A 48 -2.52 5.66 -6.14
N GLY A 49 -2.11 6.93 -6.24
CA GLY A 49 -1.61 7.65 -5.08
C GLY A 49 -2.67 7.81 -4.01
N ALA A 50 -3.89 8.10 -4.42
CA ALA A 50 -5.00 8.24 -3.48
C ALA A 50 -5.27 6.93 -2.76
N LEU A 51 -5.18 5.82 -3.48
CA LEU A 51 -5.40 4.51 -2.89
C LEU A 51 -4.31 4.19 -1.86
N LEU A 52 -3.06 4.42 -2.23
CA LEU A 52 -1.97 4.17 -1.30
C LEU A 52 -2.05 5.05 -0.06
N PHE A 53 -2.43 6.30 -0.24
CA PHE A 53 -2.52 7.23 0.88
C PHE A 53 -3.65 6.83 1.82
N ALA A 54 -4.80 6.46 1.27
CA ALA A 54 -5.93 6.03 2.08
C ALA A 54 -5.62 4.72 2.81
N ALA A 55 -4.93 3.80 2.14
CA ALA A 55 -4.55 2.54 2.78
C ALA A 55 -3.58 2.79 3.93
N ALA A 56 -2.60 3.66 3.71
CA ALA A 56 -1.63 3.99 4.75
C ALA A 56 -2.33 4.59 5.97
N ASN A 57 -3.33 5.42 5.75
CA ASN A 57 -4.05 6.04 6.85
C ASN A 57 -4.88 5.02 7.63
N ALA A 58 -5.55 4.12 6.93
CA ALA A 58 -6.32 3.07 7.61
C ALA A 58 -5.39 2.21 8.48
N MET A 59 -4.21 1.91 7.96
CA MET A 59 -3.23 1.15 8.72
C MET A 59 -2.74 1.93 9.93
N ARG A 60 -2.50 3.22 9.76
CA ARG A 60 -2.04 4.05 10.86
C ARG A 60 -3.04 4.02 12.01
N LEU A 61 -4.31 4.13 11.69
CA LEU A 61 -5.34 4.12 12.74
C LEU A 61 -5.47 2.74 13.38
N ALA A 62 -5.04 1.70 12.69
CA ALA A 62 -5.03 0.36 13.27
C ALA A 62 -3.71 0.04 13.97
N GLY A 63 -2.81 1.01 14.04
CA GLY A 63 -1.53 0.80 14.71
C GLY A 63 -0.51 0.04 13.89
N VAL A 64 -0.69 0.01 12.57
CA VAL A 64 0.20 -0.74 11.68
C VAL A 64 1.11 0.22 10.93
N ASP A 65 2.40 -0.06 10.95
CA ASP A 65 3.39 0.70 10.18
C ASP A 65 3.34 0.20 8.75
N ALA A 66 2.89 1.05 7.85
CA ALA A 66 2.68 0.66 6.46
C ALA A 66 3.99 0.30 5.75
N GLU A 67 5.07 1.01 6.08
CA GLU A 67 6.36 0.73 5.45
C GLU A 67 6.84 -0.66 5.84
N GLU A 68 6.73 -0.99 7.11
CA GLU A 68 7.14 -2.27 7.62
C GLU A 68 6.26 -3.38 7.05
N ALA A 69 4.96 -3.13 6.96
CA ALA A 69 4.04 -4.11 6.41
C ALA A 69 4.38 -4.43 4.97
N LEU A 70 4.72 -3.40 4.18
CA LEU A 70 5.09 -3.61 2.80
C LEU A 70 6.41 -4.38 2.69
N THR A 71 7.34 -4.09 3.58
CA THR A 71 8.61 -4.81 3.61
C THR A 71 8.37 -6.30 3.86
N PHE A 72 7.45 -6.61 4.77
CA PHE A 72 7.11 -8.01 5.03
C PHE A 72 6.48 -8.66 3.80
N ALA A 73 5.54 -7.97 3.18
CA ALA A 73 4.87 -8.54 2.01
C ALA A 73 5.85 -8.77 0.88
N SER A 74 6.76 -7.83 0.69
CA SER A 74 7.77 -7.96 -0.35
C SER A 74 8.71 -9.11 -0.08
N GLY A 75 9.07 -9.28 1.19
CA GLY A 75 9.94 -10.38 1.58
C GLY A 75 9.31 -11.72 1.35
N ARG A 76 8.02 -11.83 1.68
CA ARG A 76 7.29 -13.07 1.46
C ARG A 76 7.19 -13.38 -0.02
N PHE A 77 6.89 -12.38 -0.81
CA PHE A 77 6.79 -12.57 -2.24
C PHE A 77 8.13 -13.05 -2.81
N ARG A 78 9.21 -12.46 -2.34
CA ARG A 78 10.52 -12.85 -2.80
C ARG A 78 10.83 -14.29 -2.45
N GLN A 79 10.48 -14.71 -1.25
CA GLN A 79 10.71 -16.07 -0.82
C GLN A 79 9.90 -17.06 -1.63
N GLU A 80 8.65 -16.74 -1.87
CA GLU A 80 7.80 -17.59 -2.67
C GLU A 80 8.33 -17.72 -4.08
N LEU A 81 8.83 -16.63 -4.60
CA LEU A 81 9.38 -16.64 -5.94
C LEU A 81 10.63 -17.51 -6.03
N LEU A 82 11.50 -17.40 -5.04
CA LEU A 82 12.71 -18.22 -5.01
C LEU A 82 12.37 -19.70 -4.88
N GLN A 83 11.41 -20.00 -4.04
CA GLN A 83 11.02 -21.36 -3.84
C GLN A 83 10.42 -21.95 -5.10
N LYS A 84 9.63 -21.17 -5.80
CA LYS A 84 9.05 -21.60 -7.03
C LYS A 84 10.11 -21.87 -8.07
N THR A 85 11.12 -21.01 -8.11
CA THR A 85 12.19 -21.18 -9.06
C THR A 85 12.96 -22.46 -8.79
N GLU A 86 13.18 -22.76 -7.53
CA GLU A 86 13.87 -23.99 -7.17
C GLU A 86 13.05 -25.21 -7.53
N ASP A 87 11.75 -25.14 -7.28
CA ASP A 87 10.89 -26.25 -7.61
C ASP A 87 10.86 -26.49 -9.10
N SER A 88 10.90 -25.42 -9.85
CA SER A 88 10.90 -25.57 -11.28
C SER A 88 12.20 -26.11 -11.76
N ASP A 89 13.20 -25.95 -10.96
CA ASP A 89 14.34 -26.58 -11.34
C ASP A 89 14.80 -26.44 -12.70
N GLY A 90 15.58 -26.61 -13.12
CA GLY A 90 16.05 -26.53 -14.41
C GLY A 90 15.36 -25.60 -15.32
N GLN A 91 14.43 -25.08 -14.92
CA GLN A 91 13.67 -24.35 -15.72
C GLN A 91 14.46 -23.25 -16.05
N GLU A 92 14.71 -22.74 -16.64
CA GLU A 92 15.41 -21.73 -17.01
C GLU A 92 15.27 -20.60 -16.38
N ARG A 93 15.89 -19.91 -16.25
CA ARG A 93 15.92 -18.86 -15.64
C ARG A 93 15.84 -17.77 -16.32
N PRO A 94 15.39 -16.98 -15.90
CA PRO A 94 15.08 -15.84 -16.44
C PRO A 94 16.15 -15.08 -16.61
N ALA A 95 16.46 -14.86 -17.17
CA ALA A 95 17.33 -14.15 -17.43
C ALA A 95 17.31 -13.00 -16.86
N THR A 96 17.25 -12.51 -16.83
CA THR A 96 17.34 -11.46 -16.56
C THR A 96 16.69 -10.71 -16.17
N VAL A 97 16.59 -10.28 -16.02
CA VAL A 97 16.06 -9.49 -15.71
C VAL A 97 16.13 -8.96 -15.22
#